data_8153976893ee06cc36a76de72c841e3b
#
_entry.id   8153976893ee06cc36a76de72c841e3b
#
_cell.length_a   1.000
_cell.length_b   1.000
_cell.length_c   1.000
_cell.angle_alpha   90.00
_cell.angle_beta   90.00
_cell.angle_gamma   90.00
#
_symmetry.space_group_name_H-M   'P 1'
#
loop_
_entity.id
_entity.type
_entity.pdbx_description
1 polymer ?
#
loop_
_entity_poly.entity_id
_entity_poly.type
_entity_poly.pdbx_seq_one_letter_code
_entity_poly.pdbx_strand_id
1 'polypeptide(L)'
;MIRHGGHGMSGASVEMTLQLWASSLRDVKRRMRPLFTQARVALSAENFLEGLLGEERRKTGWMRAEAAGDPGPWRQQAILGRGQWDADALRDIVRDYALETLADDDAVLVIDETGFLKQGKASCGVARQYTGSAGKITNCQIGVFACYVAPRGHAFIDRELYLPKSWTDDPARLSKAHVPQEIIDSASGGFATKPALARAMIERAIVAGVPFSFVAADTVYGVGDIEMALRRTGKGYVLGVKSNDPFRSWGKPRTVAGTAKEIADGLPVSAWRRLSAGAGTKGERLHDWAYLELADLDGGEYNEALAGQPWTRGLLIRRKIADGDLAFFTTWAPRGTSIERLAKIEGHRWAIEDSFETTKNELGLDHNETRSWHGWRRHVSLVMLALAMMAAIRVHANTVAPPPKTMRRKAKTLRRPRS
;
A
#
# COMPACT_ATOMS: atom_id res chain seq x y z
N MET A 1 -21.58 -14.41 16.41
CA MET A 1 -22.04 -13.28 17.25
C MET A 1 -20.80 -12.68 17.90
N ILE A 2 -20.12 -11.76 17.18
CA ILE A 2 -18.88 -11.11 17.65
C ILE A 2 -19.26 -9.67 18.04
N ARG A 3 -19.16 -9.38 19.33
CA ARG A 3 -19.38 -8.03 19.86
C ARG A 3 -18.15 -7.18 19.53
N HIS A 4 -18.27 -6.27 18.59
CA HIS A 4 -17.32 -5.17 18.41
C HIS A 4 -17.48 -4.18 19.56
N GLY A 5 -16.41 -4.00 20.33
CA GLY A 5 -16.30 -2.95 21.35
C GLY A 5 -16.40 -1.58 20.68
N GLY A 6 -17.47 -0.84 21.00
CA GLY A 6 -17.73 0.47 20.45
C GLY A 6 -16.75 1.52 20.95
N HIS A 7 -15.85 1.98 20.09
CA HIS A 7 -15.35 3.35 20.18
C HIS A 7 -16.37 4.22 19.48
N GLY A 8 -16.88 5.23 20.19
CA GLY A 8 -17.98 6.08 19.76
C GLY A 8 -17.68 6.70 18.39
N MET A 9 -18.33 6.21 17.36
CA MET A 9 -18.33 6.82 16.02
C MET A 9 -19.19 8.09 16.11
N SER A 10 -18.56 9.24 16.27
CA SER A 10 -19.16 10.54 15.93
C SER A 10 -19.01 10.72 14.42
N GLY A 11 -19.77 9.96 13.64
CA GLY A 11 -19.69 9.94 12.20
C GLY A 11 -21.03 10.22 11.53
N ALA A 12 -21.04 10.27 10.21
CA ALA A 12 -22.21 10.45 9.39
C ALA A 12 -23.31 9.45 9.72
N SER A 13 -24.57 9.83 9.57
CA SER A 13 -25.71 8.90 9.68
C SER A 13 -25.62 7.82 8.60
N VAL A 14 -26.33 6.69 8.77
CA VAL A 14 -26.41 5.62 7.76
C VAL A 14 -26.86 6.18 6.41
N GLU A 15 -27.89 7.05 6.41
CA GLU A 15 -28.40 7.69 5.19
C GLU A 15 -27.32 8.54 4.50
N MET A 16 -26.59 9.35 5.25
CA MET A 16 -25.48 10.16 4.72
C MET A 16 -24.35 9.28 4.17
N THR A 17 -24.03 8.17 4.84
CA THR A 17 -23.03 7.21 4.35
C THR A 17 -23.46 6.57 3.04
N LEU A 18 -24.74 6.22 2.87
CA LEU A 18 -25.30 5.71 1.62
C LEU A 18 -25.26 6.76 0.50
N GLN A 19 -25.55 8.03 0.80
CA GLN A 19 -25.44 9.13 -0.16
C GLN A 19 -23.99 9.36 -0.60
N LEU A 20 -23.04 9.33 0.34
CA LEU A 20 -21.59 9.40 0.06
C LEU A 20 -21.14 8.23 -0.82
N TRP A 21 -21.60 7.02 -0.52
CA TRP A 21 -21.34 5.84 -1.34
C TRP A 21 -21.82 6.02 -2.77
N ALA A 22 -23.10 6.38 -2.95
CA ALA A 22 -23.68 6.55 -4.26
C ALA A 22 -23.04 7.68 -5.08
N SER A 23 -22.64 8.80 -4.42
CA SER A 23 -21.97 9.90 -5.10
C SER A 23 -20.54 9.55 -5.48
N SER A 24 -19.78 8.89 -4.59
CA SER A 24 -18.42 8.43 -4.86
C SER A 24 -18.39 7.40 -5.99
N LEU A 25 -19.32 6.45 -5.99
CA LEU A 25 -19.42 5.45 -7.06
C LEU A 25 -19.69 6.10 -8.42
N ARG A 26 -20.61 7.08 -8.49
CA ARG A 26 -20.85 7.85 -9.73
C ARG A 26 -19.60 8.61 -10.18
N ASP A 27 -18.86 9.19 -9.24
CA ASP A 27 -17.65 9.95 -9.55
C ASP A 27 -16.54 9.06 -10.12
N VAL A 28 -16.23 7.93 -9.49
CA VAL A 28 -15.20 7.01 -9.99
C VAL A 28 -15.58 6.41 -11.35
N LYS A 29 -16.85 6.09 -11.58
CA LYS A 29 -17.36 5.66 -12.90
C LYS A 29 -17.15 6.73 -13.96
N ARG A 30 -17.49 7.98 -13.66
CA ARG A 30 -17.29 9.13 -14.55
C ARG A 30 -15.81 9.30 -14.91
N ARG A 31 -14.90 9.15 -13.95
CA ARG A 31 -13.44 9.28 -14.15
C ARG A 31 -12.86 8.17 -15.02
N MET A 32 -13.31 6.95 -14.86
CA MET A 32 -12.85 5.84 -15.67
C MET A 32 -13.46 5.79 -17.08
N ARG A 33 -14.61 6.46 -17.30
CA ARG A 33 -15.34 6.42 -18.58
C ARG A 33 -14.50 6.76 -19.82
N PRO A 34 -13.60 7.78 -19.80
CA PRO A 34 -12.75 8.14 -20.96
C PRO A 34 -11.77 7.05 -21.40
N LEU A 35 -11.46 6.07 -20.54
CA LEU A 35 -10.57 4.96 -20.88
C LEU A 35 -11.20 4.00 -21.91
N PHE A 36 -12.49 4.09 -22.15
CA PHE A 36 -13.24 3.17 -22.99
C PHE A 36 -13.82 3.89 -24.20
N THR A 37 -13.44 3.48 -25.40
CA THR A 37 -13.94 4.05 -26.65
C THR A 37 -15.41 3.69 -26.91
N GLN A 38 -15.86 2.51 -26.44
CA GLN A 38 -17.22 2.02 -26.64
C GLN A 38 -18.05 2.09 -25.35
N ALA A 39 -19.25 2.66 -25.43
CA ALA A 39 -20.15 2.81 -24.28
C ALA A 39 -20.49 1.47 -23.59
N ARG A 40 -20.69 0.39 -24.37
CA ARG A 40 -20.95 -0.95 -23.82
C ARG A 40 -19.79 -1.51 -23.00
N VAL A 41 -18.54 -1.19 -23.42
CA VAL A 41 -17.32 -1.64 -22.68
C VAL A 41 -17.19 -0.86 -21.38
N ALA A 42 -17.46 0.45 -21.41
CA ALA A 42 -17.53 1.28 -20.23
C ALA A 42 -18.55 0.75 -19.22
N LEU A 43 -19.77 0.47 -19.66
CA LEU A 43 -20.82 -0.10 -18.80
C LEU A 43 -20.40 -1.44 -18.19
N SER A 44 -19.76 -2.31 -18.97
CA SER A 44 -19.25 -3.58 -18.44
C SER A 44 -18.13 -3.37 -17.39
N ALA A 45 -17.29 -2.34 -17.55
CA ALA A 45 -16.29 -1.97 -16.56
C ALA A 45 -16.90 -1.38 -15.29
N GLU A 46 -17.95 -0.59 -15.42
CA GLU A 46 -18.76 -0.08 -14.30
C GLU A 46 -19.40 -1.22 -13.51
N ASN A 47 -20.04 -2.17 -14.20
CA ASN A 47 -20.63 -3.37 -13.57
C ASN A 47 -19.55 -4.25 -12.92
N PHE A 48 -18.35 -4.32 -13.52
CA PHE A 48 -17.23 -5.02 -12.92
C PHE A 48 -16.82 -4.39 -11.58
N LEU A 49 -16.70 -3.05 -11.53
CA LEU A 49 -16.40 -2.33 -10.30
C LEU A 49 -17.49 -2.54 -9.24
N GLU A 50 -18.77 -2.46 -9.61
CA GLU A 50 -19.88 -2.76 -8.70
C GLU A 50 -19.83 -4.20 -8.18
N GLY A 51 -19.50 -5.16 -9.03
CA GLY A 51 -19.31 -6.54 -8.62
C GLY A 51 -18.11 -6.76 -7.67
N LEU A 52 -17.06 -5.92 -7.73
CA LEU A 52 -15.99 -5.93 -6.72
C LEU A 52 -16.49 -5.43 -5.36
N LEU A 53 -17.38 -4.44 -5.36
CA LEU A 53 -17.95 -3.80 -4.18
C LEU A 53 -19.20 -4.53 -3.64
N GLY A 54 -19.72 -5.52 -4.36
CA GLY A 54 -20.90 -6.31 -3.99
C GLY A 54 -20.63 -7.28 -2.82
N GLU A 55 -21.66 -8.02 -2.43
CA GLU A 55 -21.64 -8.92 -1.26
C GLU A 55 -21.08 -10.33 -1.57
N GLU A 56 -20.88 -10.68 -2.85
CA GLU A 56 -20.42 -12.00 -3.25
C GLU A 56 -19.05 -12.29 -2.65
N ARG A 57 -18.91 -13.41 -1.97
CA ARG A 57 -17.65 -13.87 -1.36
C ARG A 57 -16.57 -14.13 -2.39
N ARG A 58 -16.94 -14.58 -3.60
CA ARG A 58 -16.03 -14.83 -4.71
C ARG A 58 -16.27 -13.83 -5.83
N LYS A 59 -15.28 -13.01 -6.11
CA LYS A 59 -15.31 -11.99 -7.17
C LYS A 59 -14.86 -12.56 -8.53
N THR A 60 -15.32 -13.79 -8.88
CA THR A 60 -15.01 -14.41 -10.17
C THR A 60 -15.86 -13.82 -11.29
N GLY A 61 -15.46 -14.05 -12.56
CA GLY A 61 -16.23 -13.61 -13.72
C GLY A 61 -17.67 -14.13 -13.74
N TRP A 62 -17.89 -15.36 -13.26
CA TRP A 62 -19.23 -15.94 -13.15
C TRP A 62 -20.10 -15.26 -12.10
N MET A 63 -19.60 -15.13 -10.89
CA MET A 63 -20.36 -14.52 -9.79
C MET A 63 -20.72 -13.05 -10.08
N ARG A 64 -19.77 -12.31 -10.66
CA ARG A 64 -20.07 -10.91 -11.08
C ARG A 64 -21.05 -10.82 -12.21
N ALA A 65 -21.03 -11.77 -13.16
CA ALA A 65 -22.00 -11.82 -14.24
C ALA A 65 -23.41 -12.10 -13.71
N GLU A 66 -23.54 -13.04 -12.78
CA GLU A 66 -24.81 -13.36 -12.11
C GLU A 66 -25.36 -12.13 -11.35
N ALA A 67 -24.54 -11.48 -10.54
CA ALA A 67 -24.90 -10.25 -9.82
C ALA A 67 -25.31 -9.09 -10.76
N ALA A 68 -24.68 -8.99 -11.94
CA ALA A 68 -24.99 -7.99 -12.94
C ALA A 68 -26.19 -8.35 -13.85
N GLY A 69 -26.80 -9.54 -13.70
CA GLY A 69 -27.85 -10.03 -14.60
C GLY A 69 -27.36 -10.35 -16.02
N ASP A 70 -26.04 -10.59 -16.19
CA ASP A 70 -25.47 -10.98 -17.47
C ASP A 70 -25.78 -12.46 -17.78
N PRO A 71 -26.04 -12.85 -19.04
CA PRO A 71 -26.34 -14.22 -19.43
C PRO A 71 -25.13 -15.16 -19.30
N GLY A 72 -23.96 -14.64 -18.94
CA GLY A 72 -22.74 -15.42 -18.72
C GLY A 72 -21.51 -14.54 -18.50
N PRO A 73 -20.35 -15.14 -18.17
CA PRO A 73 -19.16 -14.40 -17.67
C PRO A 73 -18.42 -13.60 -18.75
N TRP A 74 -18.77 -13.75 -20.02
CA TRP A 74 -18.01 -13.21 -21.16
C TRP A 74 -17.76 -11.71 -21.09
N ARG A 75 -18.78 -10.94 -20.66
CA ARG A 75 -18.68 -9.47 -20.56
C ARG A 75 -17.68 -9.09 -19.48
N GLN A 76 -17.80 -9.71 -18.31
CA GLN A 76 -16.91 -9.48 -17.17
C GLN A 76 -15.46 -9.93 -17.47
N GLN A 77 -15.30 -11.06 -18.15
CA GLN A 77 -13.99 -11.57 -18.55
C GLN A 77 -13.38 -10.73 -19.68
N ALA A 78 -14.19 -10.22 -20.61
CA ALA A 78 -13.74 -9.42 -21.74
C ALA A 78 -13.08 -8.11 -21.30
N ILE A 79 -13.56 -7.48 -20.22
CA ILE A 79 -12.97 -6.25 -19.68
C ILE A 79 -11.50 -6.47 -19.31
N LEU A 80 -11.18 -7.60 -18.74
CA LEU A 80 -9.80 -7.90 -18.34
C LEU A 80 -8.97 -8.43 -19.52
N GLY A 81 -9.54 -9.35 -20.33
CA GLY A 81 -8.78 -10.12 -21.31
C GLY A 81 -8.74 -9.48 -22.70
N ARG A 82 -9.91 -9.14 -23.27
CA ARG A 82 -10.05 -8.72 -24.68
C ARG A 82 -10.26 -7.23 -24.86
N GLY A 83 -10.75 -6.53 -23.84
CA GLY A 83 -10.97 -5.10 -23.90
C GLY A 83 -9.67 -4.36 -24.23
N GLN A 84 -9.75 -3.35 -25.10
CA GLN A 84 -8.62 -2.48 -25.39
C GLN A 84 -8.76 -1.20 -24.56
N TRP A 85 -8.05 -1.15 -23.44
CA TRP A 85 -7.98 0.01 -22.57
C TRP A 85 -6.72 -0.05 -21.70
N ASP A 86 -6.25 1.12 -21.29
CA ASP A 86 -5.00 1.28 -20.59
C ASP A 86 -5.19 1.17 -19.07
N ALA A 87 -4.58 0.14 -18.48
CA ALA A 87 -4.57 -0.08 -17.04
C ALA A 87 -3.63 0.88 -16.29
N ASP A 88 -2.65 1.49 -16.97
CA ASP A 88 -1.76 2.46 -16.36
C ASP A 88 -2.42 3.83 -16.28
N ALA A 89 -3.19 4.20 -17.29
CA ALA A 89 -4.06 5.37 -17.20
C ALA A 89 -5.10 5.23 -16.06
N LEU A 90 -5.64 4.02 -15.83
CA LEU A 90 -6.51 3.80 -14.66
C LEU A 90 -5.73 3.91 -13.34
N ARG A 91 -4.49 3.39 -13.26
CA ARG A 91 -3.63 3.57 -12.08
C ARG A 91 -3.44 5.05 -11.77
N ASP A 92 -3.19 5.89 -12.78
CA ASP A 92 -3.02 7.32 -12.59
C ASP A 92 -4.30 7.99 -12.08
N ILE A 93 -5.46 7.60 -12.61
CA ILE A 93 -6.76 8.03 -12.08
C ILE A 93 -6.94 7.62 -10.61
N VAL A 94 -6.55 6.40 -10.24
CA VAL A 94 -6.61 5.91 -8.85
C VAL A 94 -5.72 6.75 -7.93
N ARG A 95 -4.47 7.00 -8.36
CA ARG A 95 -3.53 7.86 -7.61
C ARG A 95 -4.13 9.25 -7.38
N ASP A 96 -4.57 9.90 -8.45
CA ASP A 96 -5.07 11.27 -8.38
C ASP A 96 -6.35 11.34 -7.53
N TYR A 97 -7.26 10.39 -7.67
CA TYR A 97 -8.47 10.27 -6.85
C TYR A 97 -8.14 10.07 -5.35
N ALA A 98 -7.17 9.21 -5.03
CA ALA A 98 -6.75 9.00 -3.65
C ALA A 98 -6.15 10.28 -3.04
N LEU A 99 -5.33 11.01 -3.83
CA LEU A 99 -4.67 12.22 -3.38
C LEU A 99 -5.64 13.38 -3.13
N GLU A 100 -6.75 13.50 -3.85
CA GLU A 100 -7.77 14.52 -3.57
C GLU A 100 -8.25 14.50 -2.11
N THR A 101 -8.23 13.34 -1.49
CA THR A 101 -8.73 13.17 -0.12
C THR A 101 -7.61 12.95 0.89
N LEU A 102 -6.56 12.26 0.51
CA LEU A 102 -5.49 11.80 1.43
C LEU A 102 -4.23 12.66 1.37
N ALA A 103 -4.04 13.54 0.39
CA ALA A 103 -2.79 14.28 0.22
C ALA A 103 -2.31 14.94 1.51
N ASP A 104 -1.04 14.72 1.84
CA ASP A 104 -0.38 15.22 3.03
C ASP A 104 1.14 15.23 2.80
N ASP A 105 1.81 16.34 3.09
CA ASP A 105 3.25 16.48 2.88
C ASP A 105 4.06 15.55 3.82
N ASP A 106 3.50 15.19 4.97
CA ASP A 106 4.10 14.26 5.94
C ASP A 106 3.74 12.79 5.69
N ALA A 107 3.03 12.50 4.60
CA ALA A 107 2.68 11.13 4.22
C ALA A 107 3.91 10.25 4.02
N VAL A 108 3.70 8.94 4.16
CA VAL A 108 4.71 7.89 3.94
C VAL A 108 4.27 7.04 2.76
N LEU A 109 5.17 6.86 1.80
CA LEU A 109 4.97 5.87 0.74
C LEU A 109 5.50 4.52 1.21
N VAL A 110 4.63 3.54 1.37
CA VAL A 110 4.97 2.19 1.84
C VAL A 110 5.05 1.25 0.66
N ILE A 111 6.15 0.50 0.56
CA ILE A 111 6.37 -0.49 -0.48
C ILE A 111 6.37 -1.89 0.15
N ASP A 112 5.60 -2.79 -0.45
CA ASP A 112 5.60 -4.20 -0.08
C ASP A 112 5.05 -5.06 -1.23
N GLU A 113 5.16 -6.38 -1.12
CA GLU A 113 4.61 -7.33 -2.09
C GLU A 113 3.61 -8.29 -1.48
N THR A 114 2.74 -8.82 -2.34
CA THR A 114 1.85 -9.91 -1.94
C THR A 114 1.76 -10.98 -3.01
N GLY A 115 1.52 -12.23 -2.56
CA GLY A 115 1.34 -13.38 -3.44
C GLY A 115 -0.12 -13.65 -3.80
N PHE A 116 -0.30 -14.10 -5.04
CA PHE A 116 -1.55 -14.55 -5.62
C PHE A 116 -1.42 -16.05 -5.90
N LEU A 117 -2.00 -16.89 -5.06
CA LEU A 117 -1.90 -18.34 -5.20
C LEU A 117 -2.57 -18.80 -6.50
N LYS A 118 -1.93 -19.71 -7.24
CA LYS A 118 -2.43 -20.22 -8.51
C LYS A 118 -2.30 -21.75 -8.57
N GLN A 119 -3.32 -22.40 -9.10
CA GLN A 119 -3.30 -23.86 -9.34
C GLN A 119 -2.50 -24.19 -10.62
N GLY A 120 -2.72 -23.40 -11.66
CA GLY A 120 -2.10 -23.61 -12.98
C GLY A 120 -0.75 -22.92 -13.17
N LYS A 121 -0.09 -23.22 -14.30
CA LYS A 121 1.22 -22.68 -14.67
C LYS A 121 1.16 -21.61 -15.77
N ALA A 122 -0.04 -21.22 -16.22
CA ALA A 122 -0.21 -20.38 -17.40
C ALA A 122 -0.41 -18.88 -17.11
N SER A 123 -0.70 -18.52 -15.85
CA SER A 123 -0.85 -17.09 -15.48
C SER A 123 0.50 -16.39 -15.56
N CYS A 124 0.53 -15.20 -16.19
CA CYS A 124 1.74 -14.40 -16.38
C CYS A 124 2.48 -14.21 -15.05
N GLY A 125 3.78 -14.47 -15.01
CA GLY A 125 4.62 -14.35 -13.81
C GLY A 125 4.46 -15.47 -12.76
N VAL A 126 3.62 -16.50 -13.00
CA VAL A 126 3.46 -17.60 -12.07
C VAL A 126 4.68 -18.52 -12.02
N ALA A 127 5.17 -18.77 -10.82
CA ALA A 127 6.27 -19.72 -10.55
C ALA A 127 6.19 -20.24 -9.11
N ARG A 128 7.00 -21.24 -8.79
CA ARG A 128 7.23 -21.64 -7.40
C ARG A 128 8.15 -20.59 -6.74
N GLN A 129 7.58 -19.78 -5.89
CA GLN A 129 8.29 -18.69 -5.19
C GLN A 129 7.78 -18.57 -3.76
N TYR A 130 8.62 -18.01 -2.88
CA TYR A 130 8.19 -17.69 -1.52
C TYR A 130 7.14 -16.58 -1.55
N THR A 131 6.13 -16.72 -0.75
CA THR A 131 5.16 -15.65 -0.47
C THR A 131 4.76 -15.63 0.99
N GLY A 132 4.80 -14.45 1.60
CA GLY A 132 4.34 -14.21 2.97
C GLY A 132 2.88 -14.60 3.18
N SER A 133 2.02 -14.43 2.16
CA SER A 133 0.60 -14.82 2.20
C SER A 133 0.37 -16.31 2.49
N ALA A 134 1.32 -17.19 2.15
CA ALA A 134 1.25 -18.63 2.42
C ALA A 134 2.31 -19.09 3.43
N GLY A 135 3.25 -18.24 3.83
CA GLY A 135 4.37 -18.55 4.71
C GLY A 135 5.33 -19.62 4.16
N LYS A 136 5.28 -19.89 2.86
CA LYS A 136 6.07 -20.97 2.21
C LYS A 136 6.29 -20.73 0.72
N ILE A 137 7.21 -21.52 0.14
CA ILE A 137 7.37 -21.60 -1.32
C ILE A 137 6.18 -22.34 -1.92
N THR A 138 5.44 -21.66 -2.79
CA THR A 138 4.26 -22.21 -3.46
C THR A 138 4.12 -21.65 -4.88
N ASN A 139 3.20 -22.22 -5.65
CA ASN A 139 2.90 -21.74 -7.00
C ASN A 139 2.07 -20.45 -6.92
N CYS A 140 2.67 -19.32 -7.22
CA CYS A 140 2.03 -18.01 -7.09
C CYS A 140 2.58 -16.99 -8.10
N GLN A 141 1.82 -15.94 -8.33
CA GLN A 141 2.30 -14.67 -8.88
C GLN A 141 2.68 -13.76 -7.70
N ILE A 142 3.61 -12.84 -7.90
CA ILE A 142 3.96 -11.80 -6.92
C ILE A 142 3.66 -10.44 -7.52
N GLY A 143 2.86 -9.64 -6.83
CA GLY A 143 2.63 -8.24 -7.14
C GLY A 143 3.34 -7.35 -6.11
N VAL A 144 4.09 -6.36 -6.59
CA VAL A 144 4.69 -5.29 -5.76
C VAL A 144 3.78 -4.09 -5.80
N PHE A 145 3.54 -3.46 -4.65
CA PHE A 145 2.60 -2.35 -4.50
C PHE A 145 3.24 -1.16 -3.80
N ALA A 146 2.77 0.03 -4.18
CA ALA A 146 3.03 1.27 -3.46
C ALA A 146 1.73 1.74 -2.79
N CYS A 147 1.73 1.81 -1.47
CA CYS A 147 0.63 2.29 -0.65
C CYS A 147 0.94 3.69 -0.12
N TYR A 148 0.09 4.64 -0.42
CA TYR A 148 0.14 5.98 0.14
C TYR A 148 -0.53 5.99 1.51
N VAL A 149 0.22 6.40 2.54
CA VAL A 149 -0.26 6.38 3.93
C VAL A 149 -0.16 7.77 4.53
N ALA A 150 -1.30 8.32 4.91
CA ALA A 150 -1.44 9.65 5.51
C ALA A 150 -2.25 9.57 6.80
N PRO A 151 -2.28 10.62 7.64
CA PRO A 151 -3.06 10.64 8.89
C PRO A 151 -4.55 10.34 8.70
N ARG A 152 -5.11 10.66 7.53
CA ARG A 152 -6.53 10.48 7.21
C ARG A 152 -6.88 9.09 6.68
N GLY A 153 -5.90 8.30 6.25
CA GLY A 153 -6.11 6.95 5.68
C GLY A 153 -5.01 6.53 4.74
N HIS A 154 -5.25 5.44 4.04
CA HIS A 154 -4.29 4.87 3.11
C HIS A 154 -5.00 4.26 1.90
N ALA A 155 -4.27 4.20 0.76
CA ALA A 155 -4.71 3.57 -0.48
C ALA A 155 -3.51 3.12 -1.31
N PHE A 156 -3.68 2.07 -2.12
CA PHE A 156 -2.70 1.75 -3.15
C PHE A 156 -2.73 2.82 -4.24
N ILE A 157 -1.55 3.30 -4.64
CA ILE A 157 -1.40 4.27 -5.74
C ILE A 157 -0.63 3.71 -6.94
N ASP A 158 0.07 2.59 -6.76
CA ASP A 158 0.79 1.93 -7.85
C ASP A 158 0.96 0.42 -7.60
N ARG A 159 1.25 -0.33 -8.68
CA ARG A 159 1.42 -1.78 -8.68
C ARG A 159 2.30 -2.26 -9.83
N GLU A 160 3.08 -3.31 -9.60
CA GLU A 160 3.84 -4.00 -10.65
C GLU A 160 3.76 -5.51 -10.48
N LEU A 161 3.68 -6.25 -11.59
CA LEU A 161 3.76 -7.70 -11.59
C LEU A 161 5.22 -8.14 -11.72
N TYR A 162 5.73 -8.89 -10.75
CA TYR A 162 7.06 -9.46 -10.80
C TYR A 162 7.11 -10.63 -11.80
N LEU A 163 8.06 -10.56 -12.73
CA LEU A 163 8.37 -11.63 -13.68
C LEU A 163 9.66 -12.34 -13.23
N PRO A 164 9.58 -13.57 -12.70
CA PRO A 164 10.77 -14.32 -12.32
C PRO A 164 11.56 -14.77 -13.57
N LYS A 165 12.85 -15.10 -13.40
CA LYS A 165 13.74 -15.52 -14.49
C LYS A 165 13.16 -16.63 -15.37
N SER A 166 12.46 -17.60 -14.78
CA SER A 166 11.77 -18.67 -15.53
C SER A 166 10.71 -18.19 -16.52
N TRP A 167 10.36 -16.91 -16.49
CA TRP A 167 9.51 -16.23 -17.47
C TRP A 167 10.33 -15.38 -18.42
N THR A 168 11.26 -14.58 -17.91
CA THR A 168 12.03 -13.64 -18.71
C THR A 168 13.08 -14.35 -19.59
N ASP A 169 13.49 -15.56 -19.22
CA ASP A 169 14.34 -16.43 -20.04
C ASP A 169 13.55 -17.16 -21.16
N ASP A 170 12.22 -16.95 -21.25
CA ASP A 170 11.34 -17.56 -22.28
C ASP A 170 10.50 -16.47 -22.99
N PRO A 171 11.05 -15.79 -24.02
CA PRO A 171 10.34 -14.74 -24.76
C PRO A 171 9.03 -15.23 -25.41
N ALA A 172 8.97 -16.50 -25.83
CA ALA A 172 7.75 -17.07 -26.42
C ALA A 172 6.62 -17.16 -25.38
N ARG A 173 6.96 -17.50 -24.15
CA ARG A 173 6.03 -17.53 -23.02
C ARG A 173 5.55 -16.13 -22.64
N LEU A 174 6.44 -15.13 -22.64
CA LEU A 174 6.09 -13.73 -22.41
C LEU A 174 5.12 -13.21 -23.49
N SER A 175 5.44 -13.45 -24.77
CA SER A 175 4.57 -13.10 -25.89
C SER A 175 3.20 -13.76 -25.80
N LYS A 176 3.13 -15.03 -25.46
CA LYS A 176 1.87 -15.77 -25.25
C LYS A 176 1.04 -15.21 -24.10
N ALA A 177 1.69 -14.62 -23.11
CA ALA A 177 1.03 -13.94 -21.99
C ALA A 177 0.70 -12.48 -22.31
N HIS A 178 0.96 -12.02 -23.53
CA HIS A 178 0.76 -10.63 -23.99
C HIS A 178 1.54 -9.61 -23.13
N VAL A 179 2.78 -9.96 -22.76
CA VAL A 179 3.72 -8.95 -22.23
C VAL A 179 4.08 -8.01 -23.38
N PRO A 180 4.10 -6.69 -23.19
CA PRO A 180 4.46 -5.72 -24.22
C PRO A 180 5.83 -6.01 -24.83
N GLN A 181 5.95 -5.83 -26.17
CA GLN A 181 7.17 -6.15 -26.90
C GLN A 181 8.35 -5.31 -26.43
N GLU A 182 8.11 -4.05 -26.04
CA GLU A 182 9.11 -3.13 -25.51
C GLU A 182 9.75 -3.66 -24.22
N ILE A 183 8.98 -4.42 -23.42
CA ILE A 183 9.50 -5.06 -22.21
C ILE A 183 10.34 -6.28 -22.59
N ILE A 184 9.88 -7.10 -23.55
CA ILE A 184 10.59 -8.30 -24.00
C ILE A 184 11.92 -7.93 -24.66
N ASP A 185 11.93 -6.86 -25.46
CA ASP A 185 13.11 -6.39 -26.21
C ASP A 185 14.03 -5.48 -25.37
N SER A 186 13.66 -5.21 -24.11
CA SER A 186 14.52 -4.43 -23.22
C SER A 186 15.86 -5.13 -22.97
N ALA A 187 16.91 -4.38 -22.63
CA ALA A 187 18.25 -4.92 -22.35
C ALA A 187 18.27 -6.03 -21.27
N SER A 188 17.27 -6.05 -20.39
CA SER A 188 17.08 -7.08 -19.35
C SER A 188 16.16 -8.22 -19.78
N GLY A 189 15.62 -8.24 -21.01
CA GLY A 189 14.62 -9.20 -21.46
C GLY A 189 13.33 -9.15 -20.63
N GLY A 190 13.01 -7.98 -20.03
CA GLY A 190 11.88 -7.81 -19.11
C GLY A 190 12.18 -8.20 -17.67
N PHE A 191 13.40 -8.66 -17.35
CA PHE A 191 13.76 -8.98 -15.99
C PHE A 191 13.99 -7.71 -15.16
N ALA A 192 13.24 -7.58 -14.07
CA ALA A 192 13.48 -6.58 -13.05
C ALA A 192 13.37 -7.25 -11.67
N THR A 193 14.29 -6.92 -10.77
CA THR A 193 14.17 -7.36 -9.37
C THR A 193 13.01 -6.65 -8.69
N LYS A 194 12.48 -7.20 -7.60
CA LYS A 194 11.45 -6.52 -6.82
C LYS A 194 11.89 -5.12 -6.35
N PRO A 195 13.13 -4.91 -5.86
CA PRO A 195 13.64 -3.56 -5.60
C PRO A 195 13.66 -2.63 -6.82
N ALA A 196 14.00 -3.13 -8.01
CA ALA A 196 13.97 -2.33 -9.22
C ALA A 196 12.54 -1.90 -9.60
N LEU A 197 11.55 -2.78 -9.43
CA LEU A 197 10.13 -2.45 -9.61
C LEU A 197 9.68 -1.41 -8.59
N ALA A 198 10.06 -1.58 -7.32
CA ALA A 198 9.77 -0.62 -6.26
C ALA A 198 10.38 0.75 -6.55
N ARG A 199 11.65 0.81 -6.96
CA ARG A 199 12.32 2.03 -7.35
C ARG A 199 11.57 2.74 -8.49
N ALA A 200 11.18 2.02 -9.54
CA ALA A 200 10.41 2.60 -10.64
C ALA A 200 9.06 3.18 -10.19
N MET A 201 8.36 2.54 -9.26
CA MET A 201 7.11 3.07 -8.69
C MET A 201 7.36 4.34 -7.84
N ILE A 202 8.42 4.37 -7.03
CA ILE A 202 8.82 5.54 -6.26
C ILE A 202 9.15 6.72 -7.20
N GLU A 203 9.93 6.48 -8.23
CA GLU A 203 10.29 7.49 -9.25
C GLU A 203 9.04 8.02 -9.97
N ARG A 204 8.09 7.16 -10.34
CA ARG A 204 6.79 7.58 -10.92
C ARG A 204 5.99 8.46 -9.96
N ALA A 205 5.95 8.10 -8.68
CA ALA A 205 5.26 8.91 -7.68
C ALA A 205 5.90 10.30 -7.53
N ILE A 206 7.23 10.39 -7.55
CA ILE A 206 7.98 11.65 -7.49
C ILE A 206 7.70 12.50 -8.75
N VAL A 207 7.81 11.91 -9.95
CA VAL A 207 7.54 12.59 -11.22
C VAL A 207 6.10 13.08 -11.30
N ALA A 208 5.16 12.33 -10.75
CA ALA A 208 3.75 12.72 -10.68
C ALA A 208 3.45 13.78 -9.59
N GLY A 209 4.46 14.25 -8.85
CA GLY A 209 4.28 15.25 -7.80
C GLY A 209 3.50 14.76 -6.57
N VAL A 210 3.49 13.44 -6.31
CA VAL A 210 2.84 12.88 -5.11
C VAL A 210 3.49 13.47 -3.85
N PRO A 211 2.72 14.13 -2.96
CA PRO A 211 3.25 14.68 -1.73
C PRO A 211 3.53 13.55 -0.73
N PHE A 212 4.79 13.34 -0.36
CA PHE A 212 5.21 12.46 0.72
C PHE A 212 6.61 12.84 1.21
N SER A 213 6.91 12.59 2.47
CA SER A 213 8.21 12.91 3.08
C SER A 213 9.12 11.71 3.20
N PHE A 214 8.59 10.51 3.41
CA PHE A 214 9.35 9.29 3.66
C PHE A 214 8.88 8.11 2.82
N VAL A 215 9.82 7.16 2.62
CA VAL A 215 9.50 5.81 2.13
C VAL A 215 9.78 4.80 3.26
N ALA A 216 8.86 3.86 3.47
CA ALA A 216 9.06 2.73 4.38
C ALA A 216 8.88 1.41 3.63
N ALA A 217 9.76 0.44 3.86
CA ALA A 217 9.70 -0.87 3.23
C ALA A 217 10.43 -1.93 4.08
N ASP A 218 10.22 -3.20 3.76
CA ASP A 218 10.85 -4.32 4.43
C ASP A 218 12.30 -4.58 3.94
N THR A 219 12.89 -5.68 4.41
CA THR A 219 14.29 -6.04 4.13
C THR A 219 14.57 -6.42 2.67
N VAL A 220 13.54 -6.69 1.87
CA VAL A 220 13.70 -6.94 0.43
C VAL A 220 14.10 -5.65 -0.29
N TYR A 221 13.63 -4.51 0.20
CA TYR A 221 13.78 -3.20 -0.44
C TYR A 221 14.87 -2.31 0.20
N GLY A 222 15.51 -2.74 1.28
CA GLY A 222 16.62 -2.04 1.92
C GLY A 222 17.91 -2.17 1.13
N VAL A 223 17.95 -1.61 -0.07
CA VAL A 223 19.08 -1.70 -1.02
C VAL A 223 19.59 -0.33 -1.42
N GLY A 224 20.89 -0.23 -1.67
CA GLY A 224 21.57 1.03 -1.96
C GLY A 224 20.99 1.82 -3.14
N ASP A 225 20.46 1.14 -4.17
CA ASP A 225 19.83 1.80 -5.32
C ASP A 225 18.57 2.59 -4.93
N ILE A 226 17.75 2.07 -4.03
CA ILE A 226 16.56 2.77 -3.50
C ILE A 226 17.02 3.89 -2.55
N GLU A 227 17.97 3.63 -1.66
CA GLU A 227 18.52 4.65 -0.77
C GLU A 227 19.03 5.86 -1.55
N MET A 228 19.85 5.63 -2.59
CA MET A 228 20.42 6.70 -3.40
C MET A 228 19.38 7.45 -4.23
N ALA A 229 18.37 6.77 -4.79
CA ALA A 229 17.28 7.42 -5.50
C ALA A 229 16.51 8.38 -4.57
N LEU A 230 16.23 7.96 -3.33
CA LEU A 230 15.52 8.77 -2.35
C LEU A 230 16.35 9.98 -1.90
N ARG A 231 17.63 9.80 -1.61
CA ARG A 231 18.54 10.90 -1.25
C ARG A 231 18.62 11.96 -2.34
N ARG A 232 18.79 11.53 -3.61
CA ARG A 232 18.85 12.43 -4.77
C ARG A 232 17.56 13.23 -5.00
N THR A 233 16.45 12.75 -4.51
CA THR A 233 15.15 13.42 -4.64
C THR A 233 14.70 14.12 -3.36
N GLY A 234 15.55 14.18 -2.33
CA GLY A 234 15.26 14.86 -1.06
C GLY A 234 14.20 14.15 -0.22
N LYS A 235 14.06 12.83 -0.38
CA LYS A 235 13.10 12.02 0.40
C LYS A 235 13.81 11.25 1.50
N GLY A 236 13.17 11.19 2.68
CA GLY A 236 13.61 10.37 3.79
C GLY A 236 13.23 8.90 3.61
N TYR A 237 13.84 8.02 4.40
CA TYR A 237 13.44 6.61 4.41
C TYR A 237 13.66 5.93 5.77
N VAL A 238 12.87 4.87 5.98
CA VAL A 238 13.07 3.83 7.00
C VAL A 238 12.93 2.49 6.29
N LEU A 239 14.04 1.87 5.91
CA LEU A 239 14.07 0.64 5.12
C LEU A 239 14.62 -0.52 5.95
N GLY A 240 13.92 -1.64 5.96
CA GLY A 240 14.39 -2.86 6.61
C GLY A 240 15.74 -3.31 6.06
N VAL A 241 16.59 -3.86 6.94
CA VAL A 241 17.89 -4.43 6.58
C VAL A 241 18.08 -5.75 7.32
N LYS A 242 19.03 -6.56 6.86
CA LYS A 242 19.33 -7.85 7.49
C LYS A 242 20.18 -7.64 8.75
N SER A 243 20.11 -8.60 9.65
CA SER A 243 20.89 -8.61 10.90
C SER A 243 22.40 -8.57 10.69
N ASN A 244 22.87 -9.08 9.55
CA ASN A 244 24.29 -9.14 9.18
C ASN A 244 24.73 -7.98 8.27
N ASP A 245 23.87 -7.01 7.98
CA ASP A 245 24.26 -5.84 7.20
C ASP A 245 25.21 -4.95 8.01
N PRO A 246 26.33 -4.49 7.40
CA PRO A 246 27.35 -3.73 8.11
C PRO A 246 26.95 -2.25 8.25
N PHE A 247 27.19 -1.71 9.44
CA PHE A 247 27.03 -0.30 9.75
C PHE A 247 28.31 0.30 10.32
N ARG A 248 28.58 1.55 9.96
CA ARG A 248 29.74 2.30 10.46
C ARG A 248 29.34 3.77 10.66
N SER A 249 29.76 4.33 11.79
CA SER A 249 29.70 5.78 12.03
C SER A 249 30.95 6.47 11.52
N TRP A 250 30.82 7.73 11.08
CA TRP A 250 31.90 8.56 10.59
C TRP A 250 31.87 9.91 11.31
N GLY A 251 33.04 10.38 11.76
CA GLY A 251 33.17 11.69 12.39
C GLY A 251 32.55 11.86 13.78
N LYS A 252 32.12 10.79 14.45
CA LYS A 252 31.63 10.80 15.83
C LYS A 252 32.69 10.36 16.80
N PRO A 253 32.65 10.85 18.09
CA PRO A 253 33.66 10.52 19.10
C PRO A 253 33.78 9.02 19.41
N ARG A 254 32.65 8.27 19.21
CA ARG A 254 32.63 6.81 19.34
C ARG A 254 32.39 6.20 17.96
N THR A 255 33.38 5.43 17.52
CA THR A 255 33.22 4.65 16.28
C THR A 255 32.23 3.53 16.53
N VAL A 256 31.08 3.61 15.89
CA VAL A 256 30.13 2.48 15.76
C VAL A 256 30.55 1.71 14.53
N ALA A 257 30.91 0.45 14.67
CA ALA A 257 31.23 -0.42 13.54
C ALA A 257 30.86 -1.86 13.91
N GLY A 258 30.26 -2.57 12.94
CA GLY A 258 29.83 -3.95 13.10
C GLY A 258 28.60 -4.23 12.27
N THR A 259 28.09 -5.43 12.35
CA THR A 259 26.77 -5.79 11.80
C THR A 259 25.65 -5.16 12.66
N ALA A 260 24.47 -5.01 12.07
CA ALA A 260 23.32 -4.48 12.81
C ALA A 260 23.04 -5.28 14.11
N LYS A 261 23.24 -6.61 14.07
CA LYS A 261 23.07 -7.49 15.23
C LYS A 261 24.13 -7.26 16.29
N GLU A 262 25.43 -7.22 15.93
CA GLU A 262 26.55 -6.98 16.87
C GLU A 262 26.40 -5.62 17.56
N ILE A 263 25.97 -4.59 16.81
CA ILE A 263 25.71 -3.27 17.38
C ILE A 263 24.56 -3.34 18.40
N ALA A 264 23.46 -4.02 18.06
CA ALA A 264 22.31 -4.16 18.95
C ALA A 264 22.66 -4.90 20.24
N ASP A 265 23.46 -5.96 20.15
CA ASP A 265 23.88 -6.77 21.29
C ASP A 265 24.79 -5.97 22.25
N GLY A 266 25.52 -4.97 21.74
CA GLY A 266 26.39 -4.08 22.53
C GLY A 266 25.64 -2.89 23.16
N LEU A 267 24.34 -2.69 22.90
CA LEU A 267 23.61 -1.53 23.43
C LEU A 267 23.28 -1.68 24.92
N PRO A 268 23.52 -0.63 25.74
CA PRO A 268 23.09 -0.63 27.13
C PRO A 268 21.55 -0.58 27.21
N VAL A 269 20.98 -1.04 28.33
CA VAL A 269 19.55 -1.03 28.60
C VAL A 269 18.96 0.39 28.44
N SER A 270 19.69 1.41 28.82
CA SER A 270 19.29 2.82 28.70
C SER A 270 19.15 3.34 27.28
N ALA A 271 19.67 2.62 26.27
CA ALA A 271 19.49 2.96 24.85
C ALA A 271 18.10 2.62 24.31
N TRP A 272 17.35 1.80 25.04
CA TRP A 272 16.04 1.31 24.61
C TRP A 272 14.90 2.13 25.19
N ARG A 273 13.95 2.49 24.34
CA ARG A 273 12.75 3.26 24.69
C ARG A 273 11.52 2.52 24.24
N ARG A 274 10.53 2.38 25.11
CA ARG A 274 9.23 1.79 24.76
C ARG A 274 8.35 2.81 24.07
N LEU A 275 8.09 2.59 22.79
CA LEU A 275 7.34 3.50 21.95
C LEU A 275 6.29 2.72 21.14
N SER A 276 5.19 3.42 20.81
CA SER A 276 4.16 2.92 19.91
C SER A 276 4.56 3.11 18.45
N ALA A 277 4.41 2.06 17.66
CA ALA A 277 4.47 2.09 16.20
C ALA A 277 3.10 2.42 15.55
N GLY A 278 2.17 3.00 16.33
CA GLY A 278 0.80 3.33 15.92
C GLY A 278 -0.22 2.30 16.36
N ALA A 279 -1.49 2.58 16.07
CA ALA A 279 -2.60 1.70 16.38
C ALA A 279 -2.60 0.45 15.47
N GLY A 280 -3.00 -0.67 16.01
CA GLY A 280 -3.31 -1.90 15.31
C GLY A 280 -4.70 -2.41 15.67
N THR A 281 -5.14 -3.53 15.11
CA THR A 281 -6.47 -4.12 15.37
C THR A 281 -6.73 -4.48 16.85
N LYS A 282 -5.66 -4.72 17.61
CA LYS A 282 -5.73 -5.11 19.05
C LYS A 282 -5.29 -3.99 20.01
N GLY A 283 -5.18 -2.75 19.53
CA GLY A 283 -4.69 -1.61 20.30
C GLY A 283 -3.32 -1.11 19.82
N GLU A 284 -2.61 -0.37 20.66
CA GLU A 284 -1.30 0.18 20.31
C GLU A 284 -0.23 -0.91 20.13
N ARG A 285 0.57 -0.78 19.06
CA ARG A 285 1.68 -1.68 18.74
C ARG A 285 2.95 -1.21 19.44
N LEU A 286 3.08 -1.58 20.72
CA LEU A 286 4.24 -1.22 21.54
C LEU A 286 5.44 -2.12 21.27
N HIS A 287 6.62 -1.50 21.12
CA HIS A 287 7.92 -2.15 21.00
C HIS A 287 8.98 -1.38 21.77
N ASP A 288 10.08 -2.02 22.08
CA ASP A 288 11.28 -1.33 22.55
C ASP A 288 12.11 -0.94 21.31
N TRP A 289 12.54 0.32 21.26
CA TRP A 289 13.27 0.89 20.14
C TRP A 289 14.59 1.47 20.59
N ALA A 290 15.62 1.33 19.76
CA ALA A 290 16.88 2.04 19.90
C ALA A 290 17.25 2.71 18.58
N TYR A 291 17.94 3.84 18.65
CA TYR A 291 18.35 4.59 17.47
C TYR A 291 19.78 5.10 17.64
N LEU A 292 20.59 4.88 16.60
CA LEU A 292 21.96 5.37 16.54
C LEU A 292 22.12 6.22 15.29
N GLU A 293 22.51 7.46 15.49
CA GLU A 293 22.98 8.31 14.40
C GLU A 293 24.38 7.88 13.99
N LEU A 294 24.62 7.65 12.71
CA LEU A 294 25.87 7.14 12.18
C LEU A 294 26.70 8.22 11.51
N ALA A 295 26.06 9.14 10.79
CA ALA A 295 26.73 10.23 10.10
C ALA A 295 25.76 11.39 9.89
N ASP A 296 26.27 12.59 10.10
CA ASP A 296 25.62 13.83 9.64
C ASP A 296 26.24 14.19 8.30
N LEU A 297 25.42 14.30 7.26
CA LEU A 297 25.83 14.63 5.91
C LEU A 297 25.07 15.87 5.43
N ASP A 298 25.70 16.69 4.58
CA ASP A 298 24.99 17.76 3.90
C ASP A 298 24.04 17.15 2.86
N GLY A 299 22.76 17.51 2.93
CA GLY A 299 21.78 17.11 1.95
C GLY A 299 22.12 17.53 0.52
N GLY A 300 22.90 18.59 0.35
CA GLY A 300 23.42 19.08 -0.93
C GLY A 300 24.34 18.10 -1.67
N GLU A 301 24.98 17.16 -0.95
CA GLU A 301 25.74 16.08 -1.62
C GLU A 301 24.88 15.20 -2.52
N TYR A 302 23.56 15.19 -2.29
CA TYR A 302 22.62 14.33 -3.01
C TYR A 302 21.53 15.11 -3.75
N ASN A 303 21.17 16.29 -3.26
CA ASN A 303 20.12 17.12 -3.83
C ASN A 303 20.45 18.60 -3.60
N GLU A 304 20.71 19.35 -4.65
CA GLU A 304 21.09 20.79 -4.59
C GLU A 304 20.08 21.65 -3.82
N ALA A 305 18.77 21.31 -3.90
CA ALA A 305 17.74 22.03 -3.15
C ALA A 305 17.87 21.88 -1.61
N LEU A 306 18.66 20.91 -1.16
CA LEU A 306 18.93 20.64 0.26
C LEU A 306 20.31 21.13 0.70
N ALA A 307 21.00 21.94 -0.11
CA ALA A 307 22.33 22.47 0.23
C ALA A 307 22.28 23.24 1.55
N GLY A 308 23.22 22.93 2.44
CA GLY A 308 23.27 23.51 3.79
C GLY A 308 22.26 22.94 4.80
N GLN A 309 21.41 21.99 4.39
CA GLN A 309 20.52 21.27 5.27
C GLN A 309 21.16 19.96 5.72
N PRO A 310 21.45 19.79 7.02
CA PRO A 310 22.03 18.56 7.52
C PRO A 310 20.99 17.44 7.57
N TRP A 311 21.39 16.27 7.07
CA TRP A 311 20.65 15.02 7.16
C TRP A 311 21.48 13.99 7.93
N THR A 312 20.81 13.04 8.57
CA THR A 312 21.45 12.00 9.36
C THR A 312 21.17 10.63 8.77
N ARG A 313 22.21 9.88 8.48
CA ARG A 313 22.11 8.42 8.28
C ARG A 313 22.10 7.74 9.63
N GLY A 314 21.19 6.77 9.85
CA GLY A 314 21.05 6.11 11.14
C GLY A 314 20.73 4.61 11.02
N LEU A 315 20.86 3.93 12.17
CA LEU A 315 20.39 2.59 12.41
C LEU A 315 19.27 2.64 13.45
N LEU A 316 18.04 2.31 13.04
CA LEU A 316 16.91 2.14 13.93
C LEU A 316 16.71 0.65 14.19
N ILE A 317 16.52 0.29 15.46
CA ILE A 317 16.38 -1.10 15.91
C ILE A 317 15.06 -1.22 16.67
N ARG A 318 14.25 -2.22 16.31
CA ARG A 318 13.00 -2.57 17.01
C ARG A 318 13.19 -3.90 17.71
N ARG A 319 12.84 -3.97 18.99
CA ARG A 319 12.77 -5.20 19.76
C ARG A 319 11.33 -5.50 20.15
N LYS A 320 10.84 -6.66 19.79
CA LYS A 320 9.53 -7.13 20.13
C LYS A 320 9.45 -7.48 21.62
N ILE A 321 8.42 -6.98 22.31
CA ILE A 321 8.30 -7.14 23.77
C ILE A 321 8.04 -8.59 24.16
N ALA A 322 7.32 -9.35 23.32
CA ALA A 322 6.87 -10.69 23.65
C ALA A 322 8.00 -11.74 23.67
N ASP A 323 8.93 -11.65 22.76
CA ASP A 323 9.97 -12.67 22.50
C ASP A 323 11.39 -12.11 22.35
N GLY A 324 11.53 -10.77 22.35
CA GLY A 324 12.82 -10.10 22.17
C GLY A 324 13.34 -10.11 20.73
N ASP A 325 12.54 -10.56 19.75
CA ASP A 325 12.93 -10.60 18.34
C ASP A 325 13.29 -9.19 17.82
N LEU A 326 14.41 -9.12 17.07
CA LEU A 326 14.98 -7.87 16.59
C LEU A 326 14.69 -7.65 15.11
N ALA A 327 14.31 -6.43 14.77
CA ALA A 327 14.25 -5.94 13.40
C ALA A 327 15.13 -4.69 13.26
N PHE A 328 15.77 -4.56 12.11
CA PHE A 328 16.77 -3.53 11.84
C PHE A 328 16.38 -2.71 10.62
N PHE A 329 16.63 -1.39 10.69
CA PHE A 329 16.27 -0.45 9.63
C PHE A 329 17.41 0.55 9.41
N THR A 330 17.80 0.73 8.15
CA THR A 330 18.60 1.90 7.74
C THR A 330 17.67 3.10 7.61
N THR A 331 18.13 4.26 8.06
CA THR A 331 17.34 5.49 8.00
C THR A 331 18.10 6.61 7.31
N TRP A 332 17.38 7.50 6.67
CA TRP A 332 17.85 8.79 6.19
C TRP A 332 16.78 9.83 6.50
N ALA A 333 17.13 10.81 7.31
CA ALA A 333 16.17 11.79 7.81
C ALA A 333 16.86 13.14 8.08
N PRO A 334 16.14 14.26 8.10
CA PRO A 334 16.66 15.53 8.60
C PRO A 334 17.28 15.36 10.00
N ARG A 335 18.41 16.02 10.24
CA ARG A 335 19.08 15.99 11.55
C ARG A 335 18.10 16.40 12.66
N GLY A 336 18.13 15.68 13.78
CA GLY A 336 17.23 15.91 14.90
C GLY A 336 15.84 15.27 14.75
N THR A 337 15.60 14.46 13.69
CA THR A 337 14.39 13.66 13.62
C THR A 337 14.36 12.69 14.82
N SER A 338 13.27 12.74 15.60
CA SER A 338 13.17 11.96 16.84
C SER A 338 12.95 10.47 16.56
N ILE A 339 13.35 9.62 17.50
CA ILE A 339 13.14 8.18 17.43
C ILE A 339 11.64 7.83 17.37
N GLU A 340 10.77 8.63 18.02
CA GLU A 340 9.32 8.48 17.97
C GLU A 340 8.78 8.64 16.55
N ARG A 341 9.30 9.64 15.82
CA ARG A 341 8.91 9.86 14.44
C ARG A 341 9.37 8.71 13.55
N LEU A 342 10.61 8.26 13.70
CA LEU A 342 11.14 7.11 12.92
C LEU A 342 10.38 5.82 13.22
N ALA A 343 10.06 5.55 14.48
CA ALA A 343 9.24 4.40 14.88
C ALA A 343 7.82 4.48 14.30
N LYS A 344 7.22 5.68 14.24
CA LYS A 344 5.91 5.90 13.61
C LYS A 344 5.96 5.68 12.10
N ILE A 345 7.04 6.13 11.43
CA ILE A 345 7.23 5.94 9.98
C ILE A 345 7.32 4.43 9.67
N GLU A 346 8.13 3.67 10.43
CA GLU A 346 8.17 2.20 10.30
C GLU A 346 6.80 1.59 10.53
N GLY A 347 6.10 2.09 11.53
CA GLY A 347 4.77 1.62 11.86
C GLY A 347 3.73 1.79 10.75
N HIS A 348 3.91 2.73 9.82
CA HIS A 348 3.02 2.86 8.68
C HIS A 348 3.04 1.65 7.73
N ARG A 349 4.05 0.77 7.81
CA ARG A 349 4.07 -0.49 7.06
C ARG A 349 2.86 -1.38 7.35
N TRP A 350 2.28 -1.30 8.53
CA TRP A 350 1.04 -2.04 8.84
C TRP A 350 -0.13 -1.65 7.91
N ALA A 351 -0.17 -0.41 7.41
CA ALA A 351 -1.26 0.04 6.54
C ALA A 351 -1.29 -0.70 5.18
N ILE A 352 -0.14 -1.10 4.64
CA ILE A 352 -0.12 -1.89 3.40
C ILE A 352 -0.59 -3.33 3.65
N GLU A 353 -0.29 -3.90 4.83
CA GLU A 353 -0.78 -5.22 5.24
C GLU A 353 -2.31 -5.20 5.40
N ASP A 354 -2.87 -4.18 6.07
CA ASP A 354 -4.32 -3.95 6.19
C ASP A 354 -4.99 -3.77 4.81
N SER A 355 -4.32 -3.04 3.89
CA SER A 355 -4.79 -2.88 2.51
C SER A 355 -4.82 -4.22 1.76
N PHE A 356 -3.81 -5.08 1.94
CA PHE A 356 -3.81 -6.43 1.34
C PHE A 356 -4.90 -7.31 1.94
N GLU A 357 -5.07 -7.29 3.26
CA GLU A 357 -6.13 -8.04 3.93
C GLU A 357 -7.51 -7.59 3.45
N THR A 358 -7.80 -6.30 3.48
CA THR A 358 -9.07 -5.74 3.02
C THR A 358 -9.32 -6.07 1.54
N THR A 359 -8.34 -5.85 0.67
CA THR A 359 -8.55 -6.08 -0.77
C THR A 359 -8.70 -7.54 -1.14
N LYS A 360 -8.05 -8.47 -0.44
CA LYS A 360 -8.22 -9.91 -0.66
C LYS A 360 -9.56 -10.41 -0.13
N ASN A 361 -9.92 -10.02 1.09
CA ASN A 361 -11.13 -10.51 1.75
C ASN A 361 -12.40 -9.91 1.15
N GLU A 362 -12.40 -8.60 0.85
CA GLU A 362 -13.61 -7.86 0.47
C GLU A 362 -13.69 -7.59 -1.04
N LEU A 363 -12.57 -7.31 -1.69
CA LEU A 363 -12.54 -6.84 -3.08
C LEU A 363 -12.00 -7.88 -4.08
N GLY A 364 -11.60 -9.06 -3.63
CA GLY A 364 -11.12 -10.15 -4.47
C GLY A 364 -9.84 -9.85 -5.24
N LEU A 365 -8.87 -9.18 -4.61
CA LEU A 365 -7.56 -8.88 -5.20
C LEU A 365 -6.90 -10.12 -5.78
N ASP A 366 -6.96 -11.26 -5.12
CA ASP A 366 -6.37 -12.54 -5.52
C ASP A 366 -7.31 -13.43 -6.34
N HIS A 367 -8.56 -13.00 -6.59
CA HIS A 367 -9.53 -13.72 -7.41
C HIS A 367 -9.34 -13.53 -8.92
N ASN A 368 -8.23 -12.92 -9.36
CA ASN A 368 -7.92 -12.77 -10.78
C ASN A 368 -7.73 -14.13 -11.46
N GLU A 369 -8.54 -14.42 -12.48
CA GLU A 369 -8.50 -15.67 -13.27
C GLU A 369 -7.82 -15.48 -14.63
N THR A 370 -7.39 -14.26 -14.97
CA THR A 370 -6.74 -14.00 -16.26
C THR A 370 -5.33 -14.58 -16.32
N ARG A 371 -4.90 -14.94 -17.53
CA ARG A 371 -3.56 -15.47 -17.77
C ARG A 371 -2.61 -14.44 -18.36
N SER A 372 -3.13 -13.33 -18.87
CA SER A 372 -2.36 -12.30 -19.56
C SER A 372 -1.79 -11.25 -18.61
N TRP A 373 -0.70 -10.61 -19.04
CA TRP A 373 -0.09 -9.46 -18.41
C TRP A 373 -1.08 -8.31 -18.19
N HIS A 374 -1.71 -7.87 -19.27
CA HIS A 374 -2.68 -6.77 -19.20
C HIS A 374 -3.92 -7.12 -18.37
N GLY A 375 -4.34 -8.39 -18.37
CA GLY A 375 -5.48 -8.83 -17.55
C GLY A 375 -5.22 -8.72 -16.06
N TRP A 376 -4.01 -9.07 -15.61
CA TRP A 376 -3.61 -8.89 -14.21
C TRP A 376 -3.61 -7.39 -13.85
N ARG A 377 -2.95 -6.54 -14.67
CA ARG A 377 -2.85 -5.10 -14.43
C ARG A 377 -4.23 -4.42 -14.37
N ARG A 378 -5.14 -4.82 -15.25
CA ARG A 378 -6.52 -4.32 -15.30
C ARG A 378 -7.31 -4.70 -14.06
N HIS A 379 -7.27 -5.98 -13.68
CA HIS A 379 -7.95 -6.45 -12.48
C HIS A 379 -7.46 -5.72 -11.23
N VAL A 380 -6.15 -5.69 -11.03
CA VAL A 380 -5.55 -5.05 -9.86
C VAL A 380 -5.87 -3.55 -9.81
N SER A 381 -5.80 -2.83 -10.94
CA SER A 381 -6.14 -1.40 -10.96
C SER A 381 -7.60 -1.12 -10.63
N LEU A 382 -8.55 -1.98 -11.05
CA LEU A 382 -9.96 -1.86 -10.67
C LEU A 382 -10.17 -2.12 -9.17
N VAL A 383 -9.45 -3.09 -8.59
CA VAL A 383 -9.47 -3.32 -7.14
C VAL A 383 -8.87 -2.14 -6.38
N MET A 384 -7.78 -1.56 -6.87
CA MET A 384 -7.18 -0.35 -6.30
C MET A 384 -8.16 0.83 -6.31
N LEU A 385 -8.93 1.02 -7.41
CA LEU A 385 -9.95 2.05 -7.50
C LEU A 385 -11.05 1.85 -6.44
N ALA A 386 -11.51 0.61 -6.26
CA ALA A 386 -12.49 0.28 -5.22
C ALA A 386 -11.96 0.59 -3.82
N LEU A 387 -10.71 0.24 -3.51
CA LEU A 387 -10.08 0.55 -2.23
C LEU A 387 -9.95 2.07 -2.01
N ALA A 388 -9.49 2.81 -3.02
CA ALA A 388 -9.35 4.27 -2.95
C ALA A 388 -10.71 4.95 -2.72
N MET A 389 -11.79 4.48 -3.37
CA MET A 389 -13.15 4.95 -3.14
C MET A 389 -13.60 4.70 -1.69
N MET A 390 -13.36 3.52 -1.14
CA MET A 390 -13.68 3.20 0.25
C MET A 390 -12.89 4.08 1.22
N ALA A 391 -11.61 4.35 0.96
CA ALA A 391 -10.78 5.25 1.76
C ALA A 391 -11.35 6.68 1.75
N ALA A 392 -11.70 7.22 0.59
CA ALA A 392 -12.31 8.55 0.44
C ALA A 392 -13.64 8.66 1.19
N ILE A 393 -14.53 7.67 1.05
CA ILE A 393 -15.80 7.62 1.79
C ILE A 393 -15.56 7.64 3.29
N ARG A 394 -14.61 6.84 3.80
CA ARG A 394 -14.25 6.79 5.22
C ARG A 394 -13.82 8.17 5.74
N VAL A 395 -12.98 8.88 4.99
CA VAL A 395 -12.52 10.24 5.36
C VAL A 395 -13.71 11.20 5.42
N HIS A 396 -14.52 11.24 4.36
CA HIS A 396 -15.69 12.13 4.32
C HIS A 396 -16.69 11.82 5.44
N ALA A 397 -16.98 10.55 5.70
CA ALA A 397 -17.90 10.14 6.77
C ALA A 397 -17.39 10.55 8.17
N ASN A 398 -16.07 10.54 8.38
CA ASN A 398 -15.46 10.93 9.66
C ASN A 398 -15.35 12.46 9.84
N THR A 399 -15.35 13.23 8.75
CA THR A 399 -15.28 14.72 8.81
C THR A 399 -16.63 15.37 9.01
N VAL A 400 -17.73 14.65 8.77
CA VAL A 400 -19.08 15.19 8.99
C VAL A 400 -19.37 15.23 10.49
N ALA A 401 -19.61 16.43 11.03
CA ALA A 401 -20.00 16.60 12.42
C ALA A 401 -21.30 15.80 12.72
N PRO A 402 -21.40 15.14 13.89
CA PRO A 402 -22.64 14.47 14.26
C PRO A 402 -23.78 15.50 14.32
N PRO A 403 -25.01 15.14 13.90
CA PRO A 403 -26.16 16.02 14.00
C PRO A 403 -26.29 16.49 15.46
N PRO A 404 -26.66 17.76 15.70
CA PRO A 404 -26.82 18.27 17.06
C PRO A 404 -27.78 17.35 17.80
N LYS A 405 -27.37 16.87 18.99
CA LYS A 405 -28.22 16.04 19.84
C LYS A 405 -29.52 16.80 20.07
N THR A 406 -30.60 16.42 19.41
CA THR A 406 -31.92 16.94 19.70
C THR A 406 -32.18 16.72 21.18
N MET A 407 -32.29 17.81 21.97
CA MET A 407 -32.67 17.73 23.36
C MET A 407 -34.02 16.99 23.41
N ARG A 408 -33.99 15.75 23.89
CA ARG A 408 -35.22 15.06 24.30
C ARG A 408 -35.94 15.98 25.29
N ARG A 409 -36.96 16.70 24.84
CA ARG A 409 -37.90 17.40 25.70
C ARG A 409 -38.42 16.39 26.69
N LYS A 410 -38.02 16.49 27.97
CA LYS A 410 -38.65 15.73 29.06
C LYS A 410 -40.12 16.06 29.00
N ALA A 411 -40.94 15.09 28.67
CA ALA A 411 -42.40 15.17 28.82
C ALA A 411 -42.66 15.41 30.31
N LYS A 412 -43.17 16.59 30.64
CA LYS A 412 -43.70 16.87 31.98
C LYS A 412 -44.90 15.96 32.20
N THR A 413 -44.73 14.95 33.08
CA THR A 413 -45.84 14.13 33.60
C THR A 413 -46.76 15.06 34.38
N LEU A 414 -47.91 15.38 33.81
CA LEU A 414 -49.02 16.03 34.52
C LEU A 414 -49.54 15.04 35.60
N ARG A 415 -49.26 15.34 36.87
CA ARG A 415 -49.92 14.67 38.00
C ARG A 415 -51.39 15.04 37.95
N ARG A 416 -52.28 14.07 37.82
CA ARG A 416 -53.73 14.22 38.09
C ARG A 416 -53.94 14.41 39.60
N PRO A 417 -54.80 15.34 40.01
CA PRO A 417 -55.20 15.45 41.44
C PRO A 417 -56.11 14.27 41.81
N ARG A 418 -55.87 13.71 42.98
CA ARG A 418 -56.79 12.75 43.60
C ARG A 418 -57.94 13.52 44.21
N SER A 419 -59.17 13.18 43.83
CA SER A 419 -60.41 13.37 44.59
C SER A 419 -60.70 12.20 45.49
#